data_e1880320c33f6b8d244e906e3ccd0328
#
_entry.id   e1880320c33f6b8d244e906e3ccd0328
#
_cell.length_a   1.000
_cell.length_b   1.000
_cell.length_c   1.000
_cell.angle_alpha   90.00
_cell.angle_beta   90.00
_cell.angle_gamma   90.00
#
_symmetry.space_group_name_H-M   'P 1'
#
loop_
_entity.id
_entity.type
_entity.pdbx_description
1 polymer ?
#
loop_
_entity_poly.entity_id
_entity_poly.type
_entity_poly.pdbx_seq_one_letter_code
_entity_poly.pdbx_strand_id
1 'polypeptide(L)'
;MGRIFVRIILAAWVILWAIFLVRPLFKKDIVRDYSNLSRLSTEGRRAYVTGPRLYEFIGVCDQSMPKPSSYEVIGIEKDSLEHRRLRYYLYPNIEKEEPDFILVYGIKNYAREGYKIFKILDLDRYILRRMK
;
A
#
# COMPACT_ATOMS: atom_id res chain seq x y z
N MET A 1 48.41 18.57 -27.44
CA MET A 1 47.27 19.24 -26.76
C MET A 1 46.00 18.36 -26.71
N GLY A 2 45.60 17.58 -27.73
CA GLY A 2 44.35 16.82 -27.76
C GLY A 2 44.12 15.78 -26.66
N ARG A 3 45.19 15.06 -26.23
CA ARG A 3 45.02 13.98 -25.20
C ARG A 3 44.66 14.51 -23.79
N ILE A 4 45.17 15.67 -23.42
CA ILE A 4 44.84 16.28 -22.11
C ILE A 4 43.41 16.79 -22.11
N PHE A 5 42.98 17.43 -23.20
CA PHE A 5 41.62 17.91 -23.36
C PHE A 5 40.57 16.78 -23.30
N VAL A 6 40.83 15.64 -23.96
CA VAL A 6 39.96 14.46 -23.90
C VAL A 6 39.87 13.89 -22.48
N ARG A 7 40.96 13.86 -21.73
CA ARG A 7 40.96 13.39 -20.33
C ARG A 7 40.15 14.30 -19.42
N ILE A 8 40.22 15.63 -19.61
CA ILE A 8 39.42 16.59 -18.83
C ILE A 8 37.94 16.42 -19.12
N ILE A 9 37.56 16.27 -20.39
CA ILE A 9 36.15 16.04 -20.76
C ILE A 9 35.61 14.72 -20.15
N LEU A 10 36.39 13.65 -20.21
CA LEU A 10 36.04 12.37 -19.63
C LEU A 10 35.89 12.45 -18.10
N ALA A 11 36.78 13.12 -17.41
CA ALA A 11 36.69 13.32 -15.99
C ALA A 11 35.46 14.16 -15.60
N ALA A 12 35.19 15.25 -16.30
CA ALA A 12 34.00 16.08 -16.09
C ALA A 12 32.71 15.27 -16.31
N TRP A 13 32.66 14.44 -17.35
CA TRP A 13 31.52 13.58 -17.66
C TRP A 13 31.26 12.54 -16.55
N VAL A 14 32.31 11.88 -16.05
CA VAL A 14 32.23 10.93 -14.94
C VAL A 14 31.72 11.61 -13.66
N ILE A 15 32.23 12.80 -13.35
CA ILE A 15 31.74 13.57 -12.18
C ILE A 15 30.27 13.91 -12.31
N LEU A 16 29.84 14.34 -13.49
CA LEU A 16 28.47 14.72 -13.77
C LEU A 16 27.51 13.50 -13.62
N TRP A 17 27.95 12.33 -14.10
CA TRP A 17 27.24 11.06 -13.90
C TRP A 17 27.15 10.66 -12.43
N ALA A 18 28.25 10.80 -11.68
CA ALA A 18 28.26 10.50 -10.26
C ALA A 18 27.27 11.40 -9.50
N ILE A 19 27.25 12.70 -9.79
CA ILE A 19 26.29 13.65 -9.21
C ILE A 19 24.84 13.25 -9.57
N PHE A 20 24.61 12.87 -10.83
CA PHE A 20 23.27 12.46 -11.29
C PHE A 20 22.77 11.19 -10.57
N LEU A 21 23.64 10.21 -10.34
CA LEU A 21 23.29 8.96 -9.63
C LEU A 21 23.07 9.18 -8.13
N VAL A 22 23.85 10.09 -7.53
CA VAL A 22 23.81 10.34 -6.08
C VAL A 22 22.67 11.27 -5.68
N ARG A 23 22.30 12.23 -6.55
CA ARG A 23 21.25 13.21 -6.29
C ARG A 23 19.88 12.61 -5.90
N PRO A 24 19.36 11.53 -6.54
CA PRO A 24 18.09 10.90 -6.14
C PRO A 24 18.13 10.26 -4.76
N LEU A 25 19.30 9.75 -4.34
CA LEU A 25 19.48 9.10 -3.04
C LEU A 25 19.29 10.10 -1.88
N PHE A 26 19.77 11.33 -2.06
CA PHE A 26 19.62 12.39 -1.07
C PHE A 26 18.24 13.09 -1.12
N LYS A 27 17.61 13.17 -2.31
CA LYS A 27 16.32 13.85 -2.46
C LYS A 27 15.12 13.06 -1.92
N LYS A 28 15.19 11.75 -1.84
CA LYS A 28 14.04 10.87 -1.51
C LYS A 28 14.10 10.26 -0.12
N ASP A 29 14.96 10.75 0.76
CA ASP A 29 15.15 10.15 2.10
C ASP A 29 15.36 8.62 2.10
N ILE A 30 15.78 8.06 0.95
CA ILE A 30 15.90 6.61 0.73
C ILE A 30 16.78 5.96 1.80
N VAL A 31 17.87 6.64 2.19
CA VAL A 31 18.79 6.14 3.22
C VAL A 31 18.08 6.07 4.57
N ARG A 32 17.26 7.05 4.89
CA ARG A 32 16.48 7.12 6.13
C ARG A 32 15.40 6.04 6.15
N ASP A 33 14.69 5.88 5.03
CA ASP A 33 13.66 4.84 4.89
C ASP A 33 14.26 3.44 5.00
N TYR A 34 15.43 3.20 4.38
CA TYR A 34 16.13 1.93 4.50
C TYR A 34 16.61 1.66 5.94
N SER A 35 17.14 2.66 6.62
CA SER A 35 17.52 2.56 8.04
C SER A 35 16.32 2.27 8.93
N ASN A 36 15.18 2.91 8.68
CA ASN A 36 13.94 2.64 9.41
C ASN A 36 13.45 1.21 9.16
N LEU A 37 13.40 0.78 7.90
CA LEU A 37 12.99 -0.56 7.52
C LEU A 37 13.88 -1.67 8.10
N SER A 38 15.21 -1.43 8.19
CA SER A 38 16.13 -2.42 8.72
C SER A 38 15.94 -2.70 10.23
N ARG A 39 15.43 -1.73 10.97
CA ARG A 39 15.17 -1.83 12.41
C ARG A 39 13.82 -2.43 12.77
N LEU A 40 12.89 -2.49 11.81
CA LEU A 40 11.55 -3.01 12.04
C LEU A 40 11.51 -4.54 11.93
N SER A 41 10.60 -5.15 12.71
CA SER A 41 10.22 -6.56 12.54
C SER A 41 9.59 -6.78 11.16
N THR A 42 9.41 -8.05 10.76
CA THR A 42 8.77 -8.38 9.47
C THR A 42 7.38 -7.77 9.35
N GLU A 43 6.59 -7.81 10.41
CA GLU A 43 5.26 -7.18 10.44
C GLU A 43 5.35 -5.66 10.40
N GLY A 44 6.28 -5.07 11.14
CA GLY A 44 6.54 -3.63 11.12
C GLY A 44 6.94 -3.12 9.73
N ARG A 45 7.74 -3.89 8.98
CA ARG A 45 8.10 -3.58 7.58
C ARG A 45 6.88 -3.62 6.67
N ARG A 46 6.02 -4.64 6.82
CA ARG A 46 4.78 -4.75 6.06
C ARG A 46 3.84 -3.57 6.35
N ALA A 47 3.65 -3.23 7.62
CA ALA A 47 2.86 -2.09 8.03
C ALA A 47 3.43 -0.77 7.51
N TYR A 48 4.76 -0.58 7.58
CA TYR A 48 5.43 0.63 7.08
C TYR A 48 5.22 0.81 5.57
N VAL A 49 5.43 -0.25 4.79
CA VAL A 49 5.30 -0.21 3.33
C VAL A 49 3.83 -0.05 2.90
N THR A 50 2.90 -0.73 3.56
CA THR A 50 1.46 -0.71 3.21
C THR A 50 0.77 0.57 3.68
N GLY A 51 1.33 1.22 4.70
CA GLY A 51 0.67 2.25 5.48
C GLY A 51 0.00 1.61 6.72
N PRO A 52 0.34 2.07 7.93
CA PRO A 52 -0.08 1.39 9.17
C PRO A 52 -1.60 1.29 9.27
N ARG A 53 -2.32 2.31 8.85
CA ARG A 53 -3.78 2.39 8.90
C ARG A 53 -4.47 1.40 7.96
N LEU A 54 -3.94 1.23 6.75
CA LEU A 54 -4.45 0.25 5.79
C LEU A 54 -4.07 -1.17 6.21
N TYR A 55 -2.85 -1.38 6.72
CA TYR A 55 -2.39 -2.68 7.17
C TYR A 55 -3.21 -3.22 8.35
N GLU A 56 -3.52 -2.36 9.33
CA GLU A 56 -4.41 -2.68 10.44
C GLU A 56 -5.81 -3.10 9.95
N PHE A 57 -6.39 -2.31 9.03
CA PHE A 57 -7.69 -2.61 8.44
C PHE A 57 -7.71 -3.95 7.70
N ILE A 58 -6.68 -4.23 6.89
CA ILE A 58 -6.51 -5.52 6.21
C ILE A 58 -6.47 -6.66 7.22
N GLY A 59 -5.73 -6.52 8.32
CA GLY A 59 -5.65 -7.53 9.39
C GLY A 59 -7.01 -7.82 10.02
N VAL A 60 -7.81 -6.79 10.27
CA VAL A 60 -9.18 -6.95 10.79
C VAL A 60 -10.08 -7.66 9.77
N CYS A 61 -9.98 -7.30 8.48
CA CYS A 61 -10.74 -7.96 7.42
C CYS A 61 -10.37 -9.44 7.30
N ASP A 62 -9.09 -9.77 7.28
CA ASP A 62 -8.59 -11.14 7.15
C ASP A 62 -9.05 -12.05 8.30
N GLN A 63 -9.06 -11.51 9.52
CA GLN A 63 -9.51 -12.24 10.72
C GLN A 63 -11.04 -12.37 10.81
N SER A 64 -11.79 -11.43 10.22
CA SER A 64 -13.24 -11.34 10.40
C SER A 64 -14.02 -12.05 9.31
N MET A 65 -13.45 -12.19 8.13
CA MET A 65 -14.11 -12.86 7.00
C MET A 65 -13.75 -14.34 6.93
N PRO A 66 -14.74 -15.24 6.80
CA PRO A 66 -14.47 -16.65 6.54
C PRO A 66 -13.78 -16.82 5.18
N LYS A 67 -12.95 -17.85 5.04
CA LYS A 67 -12.23 -18.14 3.79
C LYS A 67 -12.75 -19.44 3.16
N PRO A 68 -13.04 -19.45 1.86
CA PRO A 68 -13.08 -18.30 0.94
C PRO A 68 -14.38 -17.51 1.07
N SER A 69 -14.34 -16.19 0.89
CA SER A 69 -15.52 -15.34 0.77
C SER A 69 -15.35 -14.31 -0.35
N SER A 70 -16.45 -13.63 -0.69
CA SER A 70 -16.42 -12.55 -1.68
C SER A 70 -16.50 -11.19 -1.00
N TYR A 71 -15.81 -10.19 -1.57
CA TYR A 71 -15.82 -8.84 -1.05
C TYR A 71 -15.81 -7.79 -2.16
N GLU A 72 -16.20 -6.58 -1.82
CA GLU A 72 -16.06 -5.35 -2.61
C GLU A 72 -15.39 -4.29 -1.74
N VAL A 73 -14.58 -3.44 -2.34
CA VAL A 73 -13.86 -2.39 -1.62
C VAL A 73 -14.44 -1.04 -2.03
N ILE A 74 -14.81 -0.23 -1.03
CA ILE A 74 -15.33 1.11 -1.20
C ILE A 74 -14.40 2.09 -0.50
N GLY A 75 -14.01 3.17 -1.21
CA GLY A 75 -13.15 4.23 -0.69
C GLY A 75 -11.67 4.10 -1.01
N ILE A 76 -11.28 3.01 -1.69
CA ILE A 76 -9.94 2.86 -2.28
C ILE A 76 -10.10 2.88 -3.80
N GLU A 77 -9.30 3.69 -4.47
CA GLU A 77 -9.31 3.79 -5.93
C GLU A 77 -8.92 2.45 -6.56
N LYS A 78 -9.75 2.01 -7.52
CA LYS A 78 -9.55 0.75 -8.24
C LYS A 78 -8.20 0.78 -8.97
N ASP A 79 -7.46 -0.33 -8.91
CA ASP A 79 -6.11 -0.49 -9.47
C ASP A 79 -5.00 0.38 -8.87
N SER A 80 -5.29 1.14 -7.80
CA SER A 80 -4.28 1.81 -7.00
C SER A 80 -3.33 0.80 -6.33
N LEU A 81 -2.20 1.28 -5.82
CA LEU A 81 -1.24 0.44 -5.10
C LEU A 81 -1.86 -0.14 -3.83
N GLU A 82 -2.68 0.65 -3.13
CA GLU A 82 -3.42 0.26 -1.93
C GLU A 82 -4.42 -0.86 -2.24
N HIS A 83 -5.16 -0.73 -3.34
CA HIS A 83 -6.12 -1.73 -3.78
C HIS A 83 -5.46 -3.07 -4.13
N ARG A 84 -4.31 -3.03 -4.86
CA ARG A 84 -3.53 -4.23 -5.18
C ARG A 84 -2.98 -4.92 -3.94
N ARG A 85 -2.49 -4.14 -2.96
CA ARG A 85 -2.01 -4.67 -1.67
C ARG A 85 -3.13 -5.34 -0.89
N LEU A 86 -4.28 -4.70 -0.81
CA LEU A 86 -5.46 -5.26 -0.13
C LEU A 86 -5.85 -6.61 -0.76
N ARG A 87 -5.95 -6.69 -2.08
CA ARG A 87 -6.23 -7.96 -2.80
C ARG A 87 -5.20 -9.04 -2.51
N TYR A 88 -3.93 -8.69 -2.46
CA TYR A 88 -2.86 -9.63 -2.16
C TYR A 88 -2.98 -10.22 -0.75
N TYR A 89 -3.22 -9.38 0.25
CA TYR A 89 -3.33 -9.84 1.64
C TYR A 89 -4.63 -10.59 1.94
N LEU A 90 -5.71 -10.27 1.26
CA LEU A 90 -7.00 -10.93 1.48
C LEU A 90 -7.16 -12.24 0.69
N TYR A 91 -6.20 -12.62 -0.14
CA TYR A 91 -6.25 -13.93 -0.80
C TYR A 91 -6.41 -15.06 0.24
N PRO A 92 -7.30 -16.08 0.02
CA PRO A 92 -8.00 -16.44 -1.23
C PRO A 92 -9.39 -15.80 -1.41
N ASN A 93 -9.74 -14.76 -0.66
CA ASN A 93 -11.01 -14.06 -0.87
C ASN A 93 -11.01 -13.34 -2.24
N ILE A 94 -12.17 -13.24 -2.88
CA ILE A 94 -12.30 -12.77 -4.27
C ILE A 94 -13.17 -11.52 -4.31
N GLU A 95 -12.73 -10.52 -5.06
CA GLU A 95 -13.51 -9.32 -5.31
C GLU A 95 -14.64 -9.61 -6.32
N LYS A 96 -15.88 -9.20 -5.99
CA LYS A 96 -17.09 -9.39 -6.81
C LYS A 96 -18.01 -8.18 -6.70
N GLU A 97 -18.87 -7.97 -7.71
CA GLU A 97 -19.88 -6.91 -7.72
C GLU A 97 -21.04 -7.15 -6.74
N GLU A 98 -21.41 -8.41 -6.53
CA GLU A 98 -22.38 -8.81 -5.49
C GLU A 98 -21.69 -9.63 -4.41
N PRO A 99 -20.98 -8.97 -3.49
CA PRO A 99 -20.15 -9.66 -2.51
C PRO A 99 -20.93 -10.11 -1.27
N ASP A 100 -20.32 -11.00 -0.49
CA ASP A 100 -20.79 -11.33 0.86
C ASP A 100 -20.44 -10.22 1.86
N PHE A 101 -19.32 -9.51 1.60
CA PHE A 101 -18.81 -8.44 2.47
C PHE A 101 -18.45 -7.18 1.66
N ILE A 102 -18.74 -6.01 2.22
CA ILE A 102 -18.29 -4.73 1.69
C ILE A 102 -17.28 -4.15 2.68
N LEU A 103 -16.10 -3.85 2.20
CA LEU A 103 -15.01 -3.27 2.97
C LEU A 103 -14.99 -1.76 2.74
N VAL A 104 -15.37 -0.99 3.74
CA VAL A 104 -15.43 0.48 3.64
C VAL A 104 -14.18 1.07 4.27
N TYR A 105 -13.44 1.87 3.51
CA TYR A 105 -12.20 2.51 3.94
C TYR A 105 -12.18 3.99 3.57
N GLY A 106 -12.01 4.84 4.58
CA GLY A 106 -11.93 6.29 4.37
C GLY A 106 -13.27 6.99 4.10
N ILE A 107 -14.40 6.29 4.21
CA ILE A 107 -15.74 6.86 3.97
C ILE A 107 -16.61 6.70 5.21
N LYS A 108 -17.18 7.82 5.67
CA LYS A 108 -18.14 7.82 6.79
C LYS A 108 -19.55 7.53 6.29
N ASN A 109 -20.32 6.81 7.10
CA ASN A 109 -21.76 6.59 6.90
C ASN A 109 -22.15 5.98 5.54
N TYR A 110 -21.28 5.17 4.94
CA TYR A 110 -21.66 4.41 3.76
C TYR A 110 -22.63 3.30 4.16
N ALA A 111 -23.75 3.21 3.49
CA ALA A 111 -24.76 2.16 3.65
C ALA A 111 -25.18 1.63 2.27
N ARG A 112 -25.50 0.36 2.19
CA ARG A 112 -26.02 -0.29 0.97
C ARG A 112 -27.20 -1.16 1.34
N GLU A 113 -28.27 -1.08 0.58
CA GLU A 113 -29.44 -1.92 0.76
C GLU A 113 -29.05 -3.42 0.70
N GLY A 114 -29.62 -4.22 1.60
CA GLY A 114 -29.28 -5.63 1.71
C GLY A 114 -28.03 -5.95 2.53
N TYR A 115 -27.36 -4.94 3.11
CA TYR A 115 -26.19 -5.12 3.95
C TYR A 115 -26.37 -4.50 5.33
N LYS A 116 -25.75 -5.08 6.33
CA LYS A 116 -25.69 -4.56 7.70
C LYS A 116 -24.24 -4.45 8.18
N ILE A 117 -24.01 -3.57 9.13
CA ILE A 117 -22.70 -3.43 9.77
C ILE A 117 -22.37 -4.75 10.47
N PHE A 118 -21.23 -5.33 10.09
CA PHE A 118 -20.70 -6.57 10.66
C PHE A 118 -19.61 -6.28 11.69
N LYS A 119 -18.68 -5.39 11.37
CA LYS A 119 -17.60 -5.00 12.27
C LYS A 119 -17.20 -3.56 12.02
N ILE A 120 -16.97 -2.81 13.08
CA ILE A 120 -16.50 -1.42 13.04
C ILE A 120 -15.07 -1.41 13.61
N LEU A 121 -14.15 -0.78 12.90
CA LEU A 121 -12.82 -0.46 13.40
C LEU A 121 -12.75 0.98 13.89
N ASP A 122 -13.28 1.91 13.09
CA ASP A 122 -13.51 3.32 13.44
C ASP A 122 -14.64 3.94 12.57
N LEU A 123 -14.79 5.26 12.63
CA LEU A 123 -15.90 5.98 11.96
C LEU A 123 -15.87 5.90 10.42
N ASP A 124 -14.71 5.61 9.84
CA ASP A 124 -14.50 5.60 8.39
C ASP A 124 -13.88 4.29 7.89
N ARG A 125 -13.73 3.28 8.79
CA ARG A 125 -13.24 1.94 8.45
C ARG A 125 -14.12 0.88 9.10
N TYR A 126 -14.91 0.17 8.31
CA TYR A 126 -15.82 -0.87 8.80
C TYR A 126 -16.16 -1.88 7.71
N ILE A 127 -16.73 -2.98 8.12
CA ILE A 127 -17.11 -4.09 7.26
C ILE A 127 -18.62 -4.23 7.32
N LEU A 128 -19.26 -4.28 6.16
CA LEU A 128 -20.65 -4.64 6.01
C LEU A 128 -20.75 -6.09 5.57
N ARG A 129 -21.82 -6.78 5.98
CA ARG A 129 -22.14 -8.14 5.59
C ARG A 129 -23.52 -8.20 4.97
N ARG A 130 -23.66 -8.97 3.90
CA ARG A 130 -24.93 -9.23 3.24
C ARG A 130 -25.91 -9.87 4.20
N MET A 131 -27.12 -9.34 4.26
CA MET A 131 -28.24 -10.00 4.97
C MET A 131 -28.69 -11.18 4.13
N LYS A 132 -28.79 -12.36 4.76
CA LYS A 132 -29.37 -13.55 4.12
C LYS A 132 -30.88 -13.53 4.26
#